data_82b9131557a2eac415c6a2b91e82ead5
#
_entry.id   82b9131557a2eac415c6a2b91e82ead5
#
_cell.length_a   1.000
_cell.length_b   1.000
_cell.length_c   1.000
_cell.angle_alpha   90.00
_cell.angle_beta   90.00
_cell.angle_gamma   90.00
#
_symmetry.space_group_name_H-M   'P 1'
#
loop_
_entity.id
_entity.type
_entity.pdbx_description
1 polymer ?
#
loop_
_entity_poly.entity_id
_entity_poly.type
_entity_poly.pdbx_seq_one_letter_code
_entity_poly.pdbx_strand_id
1 'polypeptide(L)'
;MKPVENICRSAHEITDGTDLSKRIEMEKSAGEIYTLAETFNDMLARLQTSFENEKQFTSDASHELRTPLAVIKAECEYALSDNASEEDMLEALSSIDEQTDKMTKLVTALLTLSRTEQGDKRYKLEDTDLSELVKKTCADFVPAKNITLTADIEDNIIIPAQAQLISLMLENLLSNAVKYGRDGGHIEVRLKKDSGIVLSVKDDGIGIKEEDLPKIWGRFYRADESRSRESGFGLGLSLVSQIAALHGGKVSASSVYGEGSEFTVTF
;
A
#
# COMPACT_ATOMS: atom_id res chain seq x y z
N MET A 1 -30.15 0.93 -37.64
CA MET A 1 -30.05 -0.39 -36.96
C MET A 1 -28.64 -0.96 -36.99
N LYS A 2 -27.91 -0.94 -38.11
CA LYS A 2 -26.51 -1.43 -38.20
C LYS A 2 -25.53 -0.99 -37.09
N PRO A 3 -25.53 0.30 -36.60
CA PRO A 3 -24.59 0.70 -35.53
C PRO A 3 -24.85 -0.01 -34.21
N VAL A 4 -26.11 -0.17 -33.80
CA VAL A 4 -26.49 -0.86 -32.54
C VAL A 4 -26.16 -2.35 -32.61
N GLU A 5 -26.37 -2.99 -33.78
CA GLU A 5 -26.01 -4.40 -33.97
C GLU A 5 -24.48 -4.61 -33.88
N ASN A 6 -23.69 -3.65 -34.37
CA ASN A 6 -22.23 -3.68 -34.20
C ASN A 6 -21.80 -3.57 -32.73
N ILE A 7 -22.42 -2.66 -31.99
CA ILE A 7 -22.14 -2.52 -30.53
C ILE A 7 -22.48 -3.83 -29.80
N CYS A 8 -23.66 -4.41 -30.06
CA CYS A 8 -24.08 -5.65 -29.43
C CYS A 8 -23.15 -6.83 -29.80
N ARG A 9 -22.73 -6.92 -31.05
CA ARG A 9 -21.78 -7.95 -31.49
C ARG A 9 -20.42 -7.81 -30.85
N SER A 10 -19.86 -6.61 -30.87
CA SER A 10 -18.56 -6.32 -30.18
C SER A 10 -18.63 -6.58 -28.69
N ALA A 11 -19.73 -6.19 -28.02
CA ALA A 11 -19.96 -6.51 -26.61
C ALA A 11 -20.02 -8.02 -26.35
N HIS A 12 -20.65 -8.79 -27.25
CA HIS A 12 -20.75 -10.26 -27.13
C HIS A 12 -19.40 -10.95 -27.35
N GLU A 13 -18.62 -10.48 -28.34
CA GLU A 13 -17.26 -10.97 -28.59
C GLU A 13 -16.29 -10.70 -27.43
N ILE A 14 -16.50 -9.60 -26.69
CA ILE A 14 -15.72 -9.27 -25.49
C ILE A 14 -16.14 -10.16 -24.31
N THR A 15 -17.44 -10.49 -24.21
CA THR A 15 -17.98 -11.34 -23.13
C THR A 15 -17.55 -12.80 -23.26
N ASP A 16 -17.42 -13.30 -24.49
CA ASP A 16 -16.99 -14.67 -24.77
C ASP A 16 -15.48 -14.88 -24.79
N GLY A 17 -14.70 -13.77 -24.85
CA GLY A 17 -13.25 -13.78 -24.85
C GLY A 17 -12.67 -12.99 -23.67
N THR A 18 -11.58 -13.48 -23.10
CA THR A 18 -10.82 -12.80 -22.05
C THR A 18 -10.06 -11.54 -22.52
N ASP A 19 -10.30 -11.10 -23.76
CA ASP A 19 -9.59 -9.97 -24.38
C ASP A 19 -10.38 -8.66 -24.21
N LEU A 20 -10.12 -7.99 -23.09
CA LEU A 20 -10.67 -6.67 -22.77
C LEU A 20 -9.98 -5.52 -23.56
N SER A 21 -9.00 -5.81 -24.42
CA SER A 21 -8.31 -4.77 -25.21
C SER A 21 -9.14 -4.30 -26.42
N LYS A 22 -10.10 -5.09 -26.84
CA LYS A 22 -10.99 -4.74 -27.94
C LYS A 22 -11.79 -3.49 -27.63
N ARG A 23 -12.03 -2.68 -28.67
CA ARG A 23 -12.85 -1.45 -28.58
C ARG A 23 -13.91 -1.47 -29.65
N ILE A 24 -15.01 -0.80 -29.36
CA ILE A 24 -16.05 -0.57 -30.34
C ILE A 24 -15.55 0.52 -31.28
N GLU A 25 -15.30 0.14 -32.55
CA GLU A 25 -14.94 1.07 -33.60
C GLU A 25 -16.21 1.67 -34.22
N MET A 26 -16.30 2.98 -34.23
CA MET A 26 -17.37 3.71 -34.89
C MET A 26 -16.79 4.90 -35.65
N GLU A 27 -17.34 5.15 -36.84
CA GLU A 27 -17.08 6.39 -37.57
C GLU A 27 -17.56 7.57 -36.72
N LYS A 28 -16.74 8.63 -36.65
CA LYS A 28 -17.07 9.87 -35.92
C LYS A 28 -18.33 10.47 -36.48
N SER A 29 -19.47 10.18 -35.88
CA SER A 29 -20.78 10.76 -36.18
C SER A 29 -21.29 11.43 -34.92
N ALA A 30 -21.69 12.69 -35.02
CA ALA A 30 -22.34 13.38 -33.91
C ALA A 30 -23.73 12.75 -33.68
N GLY A 31 -23.87 12.00 -32.59
CA GLY A 31 -25.16 11.38 -32.23
C GLY A 31 -25.09 10.57 -30.95
N GLU A 32 -26.25 10.27 -30.38
CA GLU A 32 -26.42 9.54 -29.11
C GLU A 32 -25.73 8.18 -29.12
N ILE A 33 -25.69 7.50 -30.29
CA ILE A 33 -25.04 6.19 -30.46
C ILE A 33 -23.52 6.28 -30.35
N TYR A 34 -22.92 7.38 -30.83
CA TYR A 34 -21.49 7.62 -30.68
C TYR A 34 -21.13 7.83 -29.21
N THR A 35 -21.90 8.66 -28.49
CA THR A 35 -21.70 8.89 -27.05
C THR A 35 -21.86 7.60 -26.24
N LEU A 36 -22.80 6.72 -26.63
CA LEU A 36 -22.97 5.41 -26.01
C LEU A 36 -21.73 4.52 -26.23
N ALA A 37 -21.17 4.49 -27.44
CA ALA A 37 -19.98 3.70 -27.75
C ALA A 37 -18.73 4.22 -27.02
N GLU A 38 -18.55 5.55 -26.88
CA GLU A 38 -17.49 6.14 -26.07
C GLU A 38 -17.64 5.75 -24.60
N THR A 39 -18.82 5.90 -24.01
CA THR A 39 -19.08 5.50 -22.62
C THR A 39 -18.78 4.02 -22.39
N PHE A 40 -19.12 3.18 -23.35
CA PHE A 40 -18.83 1.74 -23.28
C PHE A 40 -17.31 1.47 -23.37
N ASN A 41 -16.62 2.14 -24.29
CA ASN A 41 -15.16 2.03 -24.42
C ASN A 41 -14.43 2.51 -23.15
N ASP A 42 -14.91 3.59 -22.52
CA ASP A 42 -14.38 4.07 -21.24
C ASP A 42 -14.60 3.04 -20.12
N MET A 43 -15.76 2.41 -20.07
CA MET A 43 -16.03 1.34 -19.12
C MET A 43 -15.11 0.13 -19.36
N LEU A 44 -14.91 -0.27 -20.62
CA LEU A 44 -13.99 -1.35 -20.98
C LEU A 44 -12.53 -1.01 -20.62
N ALA A 45 -12.10 0.24 -20.82
CA ALA A 45 -10.77 0.68 -20.44
C ALA A 45 -10.55 0.57 -18.92
N ARG A 46 -11.53 0.99 -18.12
CA ARG A 46 -11.49 0.85 -16.65
C ARG A 46 -11.48 -0.62 -16.22
N LEU A 47 -12.29 -1.47 -16.84
CA LEU A 47 -12.32 -2.91 -16.59
C LEU A 47 -10.97 -3.57 -16.93
N GLN A 48 -10.41 -3.25 -18.08
CA GLN A 48 -9.11 -3.74 -18.51
C GLN A 48 -8.02 -3.36 -17.51
N THR A 49 -7.93 -2.08 -17.15
CA THR A 49 -6.97 -1.59 -16.16
C THR A 49 -7.14 -2.29 -14.81
N SER A 50 -8.39 -2.49 -14.36
CA SER A 50 -8.68 -3.20 -13.11
C SER A 50 -8.20 -4.65 -13.16
N PHE A 51 -8.46 -5.35 -14.27
CA PHE A 51 -8.05 -6.75 -14.47
C PHE A 51 -6.52 -6.90 -14.57
N GLU A 52 -5.86 -5.99 -15.29
CA GLU A 52 -4.40 -5.97 -15.40
C GLU A 52 -3.75 -5.72 -14.03
N ASN A 53 -4.29 -4.78 -13.25
CA ASN A 53 -3.84 -4.49 -11.90
C ASN A 53 -4.02 -5.71 -10.96
N GLU A 54 -5.15 -6.41 -11.05
CA GLU A 54 -5.42 -7.62 -10.25
C GLU A 54 -4.47 -8.77 -10.63
N LYS A 55 -4.23 -8.96 -11.92
CA LYS A 55 -3.27 -9.96 -12.42
C LYS A 55 -1.85 -9.65 -11.96
N GLN A 56 -1.44 -8.38 -12.07
CA GLN A 56 -0.13 -7.93 -11.60
C GLN A 56 0.00 -8.13 -10.09
N PHE A 57 -1.02 -7.72 -9.30
CA PHE A 57 -1.07 -7.92 -7.86
C PHE A 57 -0.87 -9.39 -7.46
N THR A 58 -1.58 -10.31 -8.12
CA THR A 58 -1.47 -11.76 -7.84
C THR A 58 -0.09 -12.30 -8.19
N SER A 59 0.49 -11.83 -9.29
CA SER A 59 1.86 -12.20 -9.72
C SER A 59 2.89 -11.72 -8.70
N ASP A 60 2.83 -10.43 -8.32
CA ASP A 60 3.78 -9.83 -7.40
C ASP A 60 3.67 -10.45 -6.01
N ALA A 61 2.45 -10.66 -5.50
CA ALA A 61 2.23 -11.37 -4.23
C ALA A 61 2.85 -12.78 -4.24
N SER A 62 2.69 -13.51 -5.36
CA SER A 62 3.27 -14.85 -5.52
C SER A 62 4.81 -14.83 -5.52
N HIS A 63 5.40 -13.82 -6.15
CA HIS A 63 6.86 -13.63 -6.16
C HIS A 63 7.39 -13.27 -4.77
N GLU A 64 6.73 -12.33 -4.08
CA GLU A 64 7.12 -11.87 -2.75
C GLU A 64 6.95 -12.96 -1.66
N LEU A 65 6.02 -13.90 -1.83
CA LEU A 65 5.88 -15.06 -0.95
C LEU A 65 6.89 -16.17 -1.25
N ARG A 66 7.28 -16.35 -2.50
CA ARG A 66 8.21 -17.43 -2.90
C ARG A 66 9.61 -17.23 -2.35
N THR A 67 10.11 -16.00 -2.31
CA THR A 67 11.45 -15.67 -1.86
C THR A 67 11.71 -16.06 -0.41
N PRO A 68 10.93 -15.60 0.60
CA PRO A 68 11.11 -16.00 1.99
C PRO A 68 10.91 -17.51 2.20
N LEU A 69 9.98 -18.12 1.46
CA LEU A 69 9.76 -19.57 1.55
C LEU A 69 10.98 -20.38 1.06
N ALA A 70 11.65 -19.90 0.01
CA ALA A 70 12.88 -20.53 -0.49
C ALA A 70 14.03 -20.41 0.53
N VAL A 71 14.14 -19.25 1.22
CA VAL A 71 15.14 -19.07 2.29
C VAL A 71 14.83 -20.01 3.46
N ILE A 72 13.59 -20.03 3.96
CA ILE A 72 13.18 -20.95 5.04
C ILE A 72 13.52 -22.39 4.69
N LYS A 73 13.24 -22.80 3.44
CA LYS A 73 13.55 -24.16 2.99
C LYS A 73 15.05 -24.45 3.01
N ALA A 74 15.87 -23.51 2.51
CA ALA A 74 17.32 -23.67 2.48
C ALA A 74 17.92 -23.74 3.90
N GLU A 75 17.45 -22.89 4.82
CA GLU A 75 17.88 -22.91 6.22
C GLU A 75 17.50 -24.21 6.93
N CYS A 76 16.28 -24.72 6.67
CA CYS A 76 15.88 -26.04 7.19
C CYS A 76 16.76 -27.17 6.64
N GLU A 77 17.06 -27.20 5.32
CA GLU A 77 17.92 -28.21 4.71
C GLU A 77 19.35 -28.15 5.27
N TYR A 78 19.87 -26.94 5.50
CA TYR A 78 21.18 -26.73 6.10
C TYR A 78 21.22 -27.19 7.56
N ALA A 79 20.29 -26.78 8.39
CA ALA A 79 20.20 -27.13 9.80
C ALA A 79 20.01 -28.63 10.04
N LEU A 80 19.42 -29.37 9.07
CA LEU A 80 19.21 -30.80 9.12
C LEU A 80 20.39 -31.59 8.54
N SER A 81 21.45 -30.95 8.04
CA SER A 81 22.62 -31.62 7.48
C SER A 81 23.54 -32.19 8.58
N ASP A 82 24.25 -33.28 8.29
CA ASP A 82 25.18 -33.91 9.25
C ASP A 82 26.35 -33.00 9.65
N ASN A 83 26.59 -31.92 8.93
CA ASN A 83 27.69 -30.99 9.14
C ASN A 83 27.29 -29.72 9.94
N ALA A 84 26.02 -29.54 10.28
CA ALA A 84 25.56 -28.35 11.01
C ALA A 84 25.97 -28.42 12.49
N SER A 85 26.65 -27.39 12.96
CA SER A 85 26.91 -27.20 14.39
C SER A 85 25.68 -26.71 15.13
N GLU A 86 25.71 -26.72 16.45
CA GLU A 86 24.64 -26.16 17.28
C GLU A 86 24.47 -24.64 17.03
N GLU A 87 25.56 -23.93 16.76
CA GLU A 87 25.57 -22.51 16.44
C GLU A 87 24.89 -22.23 15.07
N ASP A 88 25.23 -23.07 14.06
CA ASP A 88 24.57 -22.99 12.73
C ASP A 88 23.05 -23.23 12.81
N MET A 89 22.63 -24.19 13.66
CA MET A 89 21.20 -24.45 13.87
C MET A 89 20.48 -23.27 14.51
N LEU A 90 21.11 -22.57 15.45
CA LEU A 90 20.53 -21.37 16.08
C LEU A 90 20.45 -20.21 15.10
N GLU A 91 21.46 -20.01 14.26
CA GLU A 91 21.41 -19.01 13.17
C GLU A 91 20.31 -19.32 12.18
N ALA A 92 20.17 -20.57 11.75
CA ALA A 92 19.11 -20.99 10.84
C ALA A 92 17.73 -20.77 11.45
N LEU A 93 17.51 -21.08 12.73
CA LEU A 93 16.23 -20.81 13.42
C LEU A 93 15.94 -19.32 13.49
N SER A 94 16.92 -18.48 13.78
CA SER A 94 16.75 -17.02 13.78
C SER A 94 16.39 -16.48 12.40
N SER A 95 17.04 -16.98 11.35
CA SER A 95 16.72 -16.63 9.96
C SER A 95 15.31 -17.06 9.57
N ILE A 96 14.89 -18.28 9.95
CA ILE A 96 13.52 -18.79 9.72
C ILE A 96 12.48 -17.92 10.40
N ASP A 97 12.71 -17.55 11.66
CA ASP A 97 11.81 -16.70 12.43
C ASP A 97 11.63 -15.34 11.75
N GLU A 98 12.73 -14.70 11.33
CA GLU A 98 12.69 -13.44 10.58
C GLU A 98 11.89 -13.55 9.27
N GLN A 99 12.08 -14.63 8.50
CA GLN A 99 11.32 -14.82 7.25
C GLN A 99 9.84 -15.09 7.52
N THR A 100 9.52 -15.79 8.59
CA THR A 100 8.12 -16.07 9.00
C THR A 100 7.41 -14.77 9.41
N ASP A 101 8.07 -13.89 10.13
CA ASP A 101 7.57 -12.56 10.47
C ASP A 101 7.32 -11.72 9.21
N LYS A 102 8.25 -11.71 8.26
CA LYS A 102 8.08 -11.04 6.97
C LYS A 102 6.85 -11.58 6.23
N MET A 103 6.69 -12.89 6.13
CA MET A 103 5.53 -13.50 5.48
C MET A 103 4.22 -13.13 6.19
N THR A 104 4.19 -13.12 7.50
CA THR A 104 3.02 -12.74 8.30
C THR A 104 2.61 -11.30 8.02
N LYS A 105 3.56 -10.37 7.98
CA LYS A 105 3.32 -8.97 7.62
C LYS A 105 2.77 -8.84 6.20
N LEU A 106 3.35 -9.57 5.23
CA LEU A 106 2.89 -9.57 3.84
C LEU A 106 1.44 -10.07 3.73
N VAL A 107 1.14 -11.23 4.30
CA VAL A 107 -0.21 -11.82 4.25
C VAL A 107 -1.23 -10.89 4.91
N THR A 108 -0.90 -10.31 6.06
CA THR A 108 -1.76 -9.35 6.76
C THR A 108 -2.04 -8.12 5.89
N ALA A 109 -1.03 -7.56 5.23
CA ALA A 109 -1.19 -6.43 4.31
C ALA A 109 -2.07 -6.79 3.11
N LEU A 110 -1.85 -7.95 2.48
CA LEU A 110 -2.65 -8.43 1.34
C LEU A 110 -4.12 -8.64 1.72
N LEU A 111 -4.39 -9.26 2.88
CA LEU A 111 -5.76 -9.48 3.38
C LEU A 111 -6.45 -8.14 3.70
N THR A 112 -5.73 -7.19 4.28
CA THR A 112 -6.28 -5.87 4.60
C THR A 112 -6.59 -5.10 3.31
N LEU A 113 -5.70 -5.08 2.32
CA LEU A 113 -5.94 -4.47 1.01
C LEU A 113 -7.16 -5.08 0.32
N SER A 114 -7.24 -6.41 0.24
CA SER A 114 -8.37 -7.10 -0.39
C SER A 114 -9.72 -6.76 0.27
N ARG A 115 -9.76 -6.69 1.61
CA ARG A 115 -10.97 -6.38 2.37
C ARG A 115 -11.39 -4.92 2.23
N THR A 116 -10.44 -4.00 2.28
CA THR A 116 -10.72 -2.55 2.15
C THR A 116 -11.24 -2.18 0.77
N GLU A 117 -10.72 -2.83 -0.30
CA GLU A 117 -11.19 -2.60 -1.68
C GLU A 117 -12.60 -3.10 -1.95
N GLN A 118 -12.99 -4.20 -1.33
CA GLN A 118 -14.34 -4.74 -1.47
C GLN A 118 -15.40 -3.92 -0.71
N GLY A 119 -14.99 -2.84 -0.04
CA GLY A 119 -15.89 -2.05 0.80
C GLY A 119 -16.55 -2.92 1.88
N ASP A 120 -15.77 -3.82 2.48
CA ASP A 120 -16.28 -4.84 3.39
C ASP A 120 -17.06 -4.18 4.55
N LYS A 121 -18.38 -4.36 4.54
CA LYS A 121 -19.30 -3.85 5.56
C LYS A 121 -19.00 -4.35 6.98
N ARG A 122 -18.04 -5.26 7.14
CA ARG A 122 -17.55 -5.74 8.45
C ARG A 122 -16.71 -4.71 9.18
N TYR A 123 -16.11 -3.76 8.47
CA TYR A 123 -15.44 -2.64 9.12
C TYR A 123 -16.51 -1.64 9.61
N LYS A 124 -16.92 -1.79 10.86
CA LYS A 124 -17.76 -0.79 11.52
C LYS A 124 -16.86 0.37 11.95
N LEU A 125 -17.20 1.55 11.49
CA LEU A 125 -16.59 2.78 11.97
C LEU A 125 -17.29 3.17 13.27
N GLU A 126 -16.53 3.35 14.33
CA GLU A 126 -17.00 3.75 15.64
C GLU A 126 -16.36 5.09 16.02
N ASP A 127 -17.04 5.90 16.84
CA ASP A 127 -16.47 7.16 17.33
C ASP A 127 -15.17 6.85 18.09
N THR A 128 -14.05 7.24 17.49
CA THR A 128 -12.71 6.93 17.96
C THR A 128 -11.98 8.23 18.29
N ASP A 129 -11.43 8.30 19.49
CA ASP A 129 -10.50 9.39 19.87
C ASP A 129 -9.18 9.20 19.13
N LEU A 130 -9.06 9.94 18.00
CA LEU A 130 -7.89 9.89 17.15
C LEU A 130 -6.65 10.45 17.87
N SER A 131 -6.83 11.45 18.74
CA SER A 131 -5.74 12.07 19.50
C SER A 131 -5.07 11.05 20.43
N GLU A 132 -5.86 10.34 21.23
CA GLU A 132 -5.36 9.32 22.13
C GLU A 132 -4.77 8.12 21.37
N LEU A 133 -5.38 7.72 20.26
CA LEU A 133 -4.90 6.63 19.44
C LEU A 133 -3.52 6.94 18.84
N VAL A 134 -3.34 8.15 18.27
CA VAL A 134 -2.06 8.59 17.68
C VAL A 134 -0.99 8.71 18.76
N LYS A 135 -1.30 9.32 19.92
CA LYS A 135 -0.36 9.40 21.06
C LYS A 135 0.11 8.03 21.51
N LYS A 136 -0.84 7.09 21.67
CA LYS A 136 -0.53 5.71 22.07
C LYS A 136 0.36 5.02 21.03
N THR A 137 0.01 5.09 19.74
CA THR A 137 0.81 4.47 18.69
C THR A 137 2.22 5.04 18.62
N CYS A 138 2.38 6.38 18.80
CA CYS A 138 3.70 7.00 18.85
C CYS A 138 4.50 6.59 20.10
N ALA A 139 3.85 6.42 21.25
CA ALA A 139 4.52 6.02 22.49
C ALA A 139 4.96 4.54 22.47
N ASP A 140 4.17 3.68 21.84
CA ASP A 140 4.47 2.25 21.70
C ASP A 140 5.52 1.99 20.60
N PHE A 141 5.73 2.94 19.69
CA PHE A 141 6.69 2.81 18.59
C PHE A 141 8.10 3.16 19.00
N VAL A 142 9.00 2.18 18.90
CA VAL A 142 10.43 2.36 19.21
C VAL A 142 11.22 2.48 17.90
N PRO A 143 11.67 3.69 17.53
CA PRO A 143 12.42 3.86 16.29
C PRO A 143 13.82 3.24 16.41
N ALA A 144 14.26 2.54 15.36
CA ALA A 144 15.65 2.12 15.21
C ALA A 144 16.55 3.28 14.74
N LYS A 145 17.84 3.05 14.55
CA LYS A 145 18.83 4.02 14.02
C LYS A 145 18.99 5.29 14.86
N ASN A 146 18.80 5.23 16.17
CA ASN A 146 18.90 6.40 17.05
C ASN A 146 18.04 7.60 16.61
N ILE A 147 16.96 7.34 15.88
CA ILE A 147 16.04 8.37 15.37
C ILE A 147 15.21 8.92 16.54
N THR A 148 15.06 10.23 16.60
CA THR A 148 14.20 10.91 17.57
C THR A 148 12.80 11.06 17.00
N LEU A 149 11.78 10.56 17.72
CA LEU A 149 10.37 10.74 17.39
C LEU A 149 9.77 11.84 18.26
N THR A 150 9.17 12.85 17.63
CA THR A 150 8.39 13.89 18.30
C THR A 150 6.94 13.87 17.82
N ALA A 151 6.01 14.22 18.72
CA ALA A 151 4.59 14.22 18.42
C ALA A 151 3.93 15.52 18.89
N ASP A 152 3.32 16.26 17.97
CA ASP A 152 2.51 17.47 18.22
C ASP A 152 1.04 17.15 17.91
N ILE A 153 0.32 16.68 18.91
CA ILE A 153 -1.03 16.13 18.80
C ILE A 153 -2.03 17.05 19.49
N GLU A 154 -2.96 17.58 18.74
CA GLU A 154 -4.10 18.33 19.28
C GLU A 154 -5.08 17.37 19.95
N ASP A 155 -5.58 17.76 21.14
CA ASP A 155 -6.46 16.92 21.96
C ASP A 155 -7.90 16.90 21.46
N ASN A 156 -8.63 15.84 21.83
CA ASN A 156 -10.07 15.68 21.62
C ASN A 156 -10.53 15.68 20.14
N ILE A 157 -9.72 15.15 19.25
CA ILE A 157 -10.11 14.91 17.86
C ILE A 157 -10.78 13.54 17.76
N ILE A 158 -12.10 13.54 17.57
CA ILE A 158 -12.91 12.32 17.43
C ILE A 158 -13.37 12.19 16.00
N ILE A 159 -13.20 11.00 15.40
CA ILE A 159 -13.70 10.65 14.06
C ILE A 159 -14.37 9.29 14.06
N PRO A 160 -15.33 9.03 13.15
CA PRO A 160 -15.79 7.67 12.89
C PRO A 160 -14.64 6.86 12.27
N ALA A 161 -14.06 5.94 13.01
CA ALA A 161 -12.91 5.18 12.54
C ALA A 161 -12.90 3.73 13.06
N GLN A 162 -12.10 2.91 12.39
CA GLN A 162 -11.70 1.59 12.86
C GLN A 162 -10.28 1.72 13.43
N ALA A 163 -10.18 1.73 14.77
CA ALA A 163 -8.96 2.07 15.51
C ALA A 163 -7.73 1.25 15.07
N GLN A 164 -7.90 -0.07 14.85
CA GLN A 164 -6.79 -0.95 14.46
C GLN A 164 -6.23 -0.60 13.07
N LEU A 165 -7.10 -0.19 12.13
CA LEU A 165 -6.66 0.22 10.80
C LEU A 165 -5.93 1.56 10.83
N ILE A 166 -6.39 2.51 11.66
CA ILE A 166 -5.71 3.80 11.84
C ILE A 166 -4.33 3.59 12.47
N SER A 167 -4.22 2.74 13.51
CA SER A 167 -2.91 2.39 14.10
C SER A 167 -1.99 1.76 13.05
N LEU A 168 -2.49 0.79 12.28
CA LEU A 168 -1.74 0.14 11.20
C LEU A 168 -1.27 1.15 10.13
N MET A 169 -2.12 2.11 9.78
CA MET A 169 -1.76 3.19 8.85
C MET A 169 -0.60 4.04 9.39
N LEU A 170 -0.68 4.47 10.65
CA LEU A 170 0.37 5.27 11.28
C LEU A 170 1.67 4.47 11.44
N GLU A 171 1.60 3.21 11.85
CA GLU A 171 2.76 2.31 11.94
C GLU A 171 3.48 2.14 10.59
N ASN A 172 2.73 2.04 9.48
CA ASN A 172 3.33 1.99 8.14
C ASN A 172 4.05 3.29 7.79
N LEU A 173 3.49 4.46 8.12
CA LEU A 173 4.16 5.75 7.91
C LEU A 173 5.42 5.88 8.77
N LEU A 174 5.35 5.54 10.06
CA LEU A 174 6.49 5.57 10.97
C LEU A 174 7.59 4.58 10.56
N SER A 175 7.21 3.36 10.15
CA SER A 175 8.14 2.36 9.66
C SER A 175 8.87 2.84 8.39
N ASN A 176 8.16 3.49 7.47
CA ASN A 176 8.78 4.10 6.29
C ASN A 176 9.74 5.23 6.67
N ALA A 177 9.36 6.10 7.60
CA ALA A 177 10.21 7.20 8.09
C ALA A 177 11.51 6.68 8.73
N VAL A 178 11.45 5.60 9.53
CA VAL A 178 12.66 4.95 10.09
C VAL A 178 13.49 4.28 9.00
N LYS A 179 12.85 3.57 8.09
CA LYS A 179 13.52 2.81 7.02
C LYS A 179 14.35 3.73 6.12
N TYR A 180 13.77 4.84 5.69
CA TYR A 180 14.38 5.80 4.78
C TYR A 180 15.04 6.97 5.50
N GLY A 181 14.86 7.06 6.84
CA GLY A 181 15.50 8.02 7.71
C GLY A 181 17.00 7.81 7.83
N ARG A 182 17.70 8.86 8.27
CA ARG A 182 19.14 8.87 8.57
C ARG A 182 19.40 8.32 9.96
N ASP A 183 20.58 7.82 10.20
CA ASP A 183 21.01 7.51 11.57
C ASP A 183 21.11 8.81 12.40
N GLY A 184 20.52 8.80 13.60
CA GLY A 184 20.39 10.01 14.43
C GLY A 184 19.40 11.04 13.88
N GLY A 185 18.56 10.68 12.90
CA GLY A 185 17.59 11.57 12.27
C GLY A 185 16.38 11.91 13.16
N HIS A 186 15.42 12.59 12.56
CA HIS A 186 14.23 13.07 13.24
C HIS A 186 12.93 12.71 12.49
N ILE A 187 11.94 12.25 13.27
CA ILE A 187 10.56 12.03 12.78
C ILE A 187 9.62 12.92 13.59
N GLU A 188 8.75 13.64 12.89
CA GLU A 188 7.73 14.48 13.50
C GLU A 188 6.34 13.99 13.09
N VAL A 189 5.50 13.68 14.07
CA VAL A 189 4.08 13.36 13.86
C VAL A 189 3.24 14.55 14.30
N ARG A 190 2.37 15.02 13.43
CA ARG A 190 1.42 16.11 13.74
C ARG A 190 -0.01 15.66 13.51
N LEU A 191 -0.89 16.01 14.44
CA LEU A 191 -2.34 15.86 14.28
C LEU A 191 -2.99 17.19 14.64
N LYS A 192 -3.67 17.80 13.68
CA LYS A 192 -4.33 19.12 13.84
C LYS A 192 -5.72 19.11 13.23
N LYS A 193 -6.59 19.98 13.79
CA LYS A 193 -7.96 20.20 13.30
C LYS A 193 -8.15 21.67 12.97
N ASP A 194 -7.91 22.03 11.70
CA ASP A 194 -8.14 23.38 11.20
C ASP A 194 -9.38 23.39 10.28
N SER A 195 -9.20 23.44 8.96
CA SER A 195 -10.28 23.32 7.95
C SER A 195 -10.69 21.86 7.66
N GLY A 196 -10.06 20.90 8.26
CA GLY A 196 -10.20 19.44 8.22
C GLY A 196 -9.29 18.84 9.26
N ILE A 197 -9.35 17.54 9.44
CA ILE A 197 -8.45 16.81 10.33
C ILE A 197 -7.25 16.35 9.51
N VAL A 198 -6.06 16.76 9.90
CA VAL A 198 -4.81 16.49 9.20
C VAL A 198 -3.86 15.73 10.11
N LEU A 199 -3.49 14.51 9.71
CA LEU A 199 -2.43 13.72 10.32
C LEU A 199 -1.23 13.73 9.37
N SER A 200 -0.06 14.21 9.81
CA SER A 200 1.17 14.16 9.00
C SER A 200 2.30 13.46 9.74
N VAL A 201 3.15 12.78 8.97
CA VAL A 201 4.40 12.18 9.41
C VAL A 201 5.51 12.73 8.52
N LYS A 202 6.45 13.44 9.11
CA LYS A 202 7.59 14.06 8.45
C LYS A 202 8.89 13.42 8.92
N ASP A 203 9.77 13.12 7.97
CA ASP A 203 11.12 12.63 8.19
C ASP A 203 12.18 13.55 7.54
N ASP A 204 13.40 13.50 8.02
CA ASP A 204 14.58 14.15 7.46
C ASP A 204 15.48 13.18 6.67
N GLY A 205 14.88 12.15 6.11
CA GLY A 205 15.55 11.05 5.43
C GLY A 205 16.09 11.39 4.03
N ILE A 206 16.18 10.35 3.19
CA ILE A 206 16.75 10.47 1.83
C ILE A 206 15.83 11.21 0.85
N GLY A 207 14.56 11.42 1.20
CA GLY A 207 13.56 12.01 0.31
C GLY A 207 13.22 11.13 -0.90
N ILE A 208 12.31 11.63 -1.73
CA ILE A 208 11.74 10.95 -2.89
C ILE A 208 11.95 11.83 -4.12
N LYS A 209 12.35 11.25 -5.25
CA LYS A 209 12.47 11.97 -6.51
C LYS A 209 11.09 12.38 -7.02
N GLU A 210 11.01 13.54 -7.68
CA GLU A 210 9.75 14.07 -8.20
C GLU A 210 9.03 13.10 -9.17
N GLU A 211 9.79 12.38 -9.98
CA GLU A 211 9.28 11.38 -10.95
C GLU A 211 8.63 10.16 -10.29
N ASP A 212 8.96 9.89 -9.02
CA ASP A 212 8.47 8.75 -8.24
C ASP A 212 7.26 9.10 -7.36
N LEU A 213 7.12 10.39 -6.96
CA LEU A 213 6.03 10.84 -6.09
C LEU A 213 4.62 10.39 -6.52
N PRO A 214 4.25 10.43 -7.81
CA PRO A 214 2.93 9.93 -8.23
C PRO A 214 2.77 8.42 -8.11
N LYS A 215 3.88 7.66 -8.08
CA LYS A 215 3.89 6.19 -8.15
C LYS A 215 3.97 5.53 -6.78
N ILE A 216 4.42 6.25 -5.73
CA ILE A 216 4.67 5.67 -4.39
C ILE A 216 3.44 5.05 -3.74
N TRP A 217 2.23 5.44 -4.15
CA TRP A 217 0.96 4.90 -3.68
C TRP A 217 0.56 3.59 -4.36
N GLY A 218 1.31 3.19 -5.40
CA GLY A 218 1.12 1.93 -6.11
C GLY A 218 1.49 0.71 -5.26
N ARG A 219 0.78 -0.41 -5.49
CA ARG A 219 1.11 -1.69 -4.83
C ARG A 219 2.44 -2.20 -5.35
N PHE A 220 3.26 -2.76 -4.46
CA PHE A 220 4.60 -3.30 -4.75
C PHE A 220 5.57 -2.28 -5.37
N TYR A 221 5.19 -0.98 -5.40
CA TYR A 221 6.07 0.04 -5.94
C TYR A 221 7.25 0.32 -5.01
N ARG A 222 8.43 0.43 -5.59
CA ARG A 222 9.70 0.72 -4.92
C ARG A 222 10.53 1.63 -5.83
N ALA A 223 10.94 2.80 -5.33
CA ALA A 223 11.73 3.77 -6.11
C ALA A 223 13.15 3.27 -6.43
N ASP A 224 13.69 2.33 -5.65
CA ASP A 224 15.05 1.78 -5.81
C ASP A 224 15.04 0.27 -5.53
N GLU A 225 15.07 -0.56 -6.57
CA GLU A 225 15.12 -2.02 -6.44
C GLU A 225 16.45 -2.52 -5.88
N SER A 226 17.55 -1.75 -6.07
CA SER A 226 18.91 -2.19 -5.77
C SER A 226 19.33 -2.02 -4.31
N ARG A 227 18.76 -1.05 -3.57
CA ARG A 227 19.17 -0.70 -2.21
C ARG A 227 18.46 -1.47 -1.10
N SER A 228 17.54 -2.34 -1.42
CA SER A 228 16.58 -2.80 -0.43
C SER A 228 16.22 -4.29 -0.48
N ARG A 229 17.21 -5.20 -0.54
CA ARG A 229 16.95 -6.62 -0.26
C ARG A 229 16.40 -6.85 1.17
N GLU A 230 16.60 -5.90 2.08
CA GLU A 230 16.10 -5.94 3.47
C GLU A 230 14.79 -5.18 3.71
N SER A 231 14.26 -4.45 2.72
CA SER A 231 13.26 -3.44 3.00
C SER A 231 11.91 -3.69 2.33
N GLY A 232 11.01 -4.39 3.02
CA GLY A 232 9.54 -4.37 2.82
C GLY A 232 9.02 -4.55 1.37
N PHE A 233 7.81 -5.01 1.28
CA PHE A 233 7.18 -5.48 0.02
C PHE A 233 6.62 -4.37 -0.89
N GLY A 234 6.78 -3.09 -0.55
CA GLY A 234 6.17 -2.00 -1.34
C GLY A 234 4.65 -1.88 -1.16
N LEU A 235 4.08 -2.47 -0.10
CA LEU A 235 2.65 -2.42 0.19
C LEU A 235 2.26 -1.36 1.23
N GLY A 236 3.22 -0.81 1.99
CA GLY A 236 2.92 0.07 3.12
C GLY A 236 2.15 1.33 2.73
N LEU A 237 2.61 2.07 1.73
CA LEU A 237 1.95 3.31 1.30
C LEU A 237 0.64 3.04 0.55
N SER A 238 0.52 1.97 -0.21
CA SER A 238 -0.76 1.58 -0.81
C SER A 238 -1.79 1.20 0.26
N LEU A 239 -1.37 0.56 1.34
CA LEU A 239 -2.21 0.28 2.50
C LEU A 239 -2.64 1.57 3.22
N VAL A 240 -1.73 2.53 3.42
CA VAL A 240 -2.05 3.88 3.95
C VAL A 240 -3.14 4.55 3.11
N SER A 241 -2.99 4.53 1.78
CA SER A 241 -3.96 5.12 0.86
C SER A 241 -5.34 4.46 0.94
N GLN A 242 -5.39 3.14 1.00
CA GLN A 242 -6.65 2.39 1.09
C GLN A 242 -7.34 2.58 2.45
N ILE A 243 -6.58 2.59 3.55
CA ILE A 243 -7.14 2.84 4.87
C ILE A 243 -7.68 4.28 4.95
N ALA A 244 -6.96 5.27 4.44
CA ALA A 244 -7.44 6.65 4.39
C ALA A 244 -8.75 6.75 3.59
N ALA A 245 -8.82 6.13 2.41
CA ALA A 245 -10.02 6.12 1.56
C ALA A 245 -11.21 5.44 2.25
N LEU A 246 -11.00 4.34 2.97
CA LEU A 246 -12.06 3.67 3.76
C LEU A 246 -12.67 4.60 4.82
N HIS A 247 -11.87 5.52 5.37
CA HIS A 247 -12.29 6.53 6.35
C HIS A 247 -12.72 7.87 5.71
N GLY A 248 -12.95 7.89 4.38
CA GLY A 248 -13.35 9.09 3.64
C GLY A 248 -12.24 10.14 3.47
N GLY A 249 -11.01 9.79 3.83
CA GLY A 249 -9.84 10.66 3.77
C GLY A 249 -9.11 10.59 2.43
N LYS A 250 -8.10 11.45 2.32
CA LYS A 250 -7.18 11.52 1.18
C LYS A 250 -5.74 11.53 1.67
N VAL A 251 -4.83 11.02 0.83
CA VAL A 251 -3.39 11.00 1.10
C VAL A 251 -2.66 11.94 0.15
N SER A 252 -1.59 12.55 0.64
CA SER A 252 -0.63 13.30 -0.17
C SER A 252 0.79 13.12 0.38
N ALA A 253 1.78 13.40 -0.46
CA ALA A 253 3.17 13.41 -0.06
C ALA A 253 3.88 14.64 -0.65
N SER A 254 4.74 15.24 0.14
CA SER A 254 5.67 16.29 -0.27
C SER A 254 7.08 15.83 0.09
N SER A 255 8.02 15.93 -0.81
CA SER A 255 9.38 15.47 -0.58
C SER A 255 10.38 16.21 -1.41
N VAL A 256 11.58 16.41 -0.85
CA VAL A 256 12.76 16.91 -1.56
C VAL A 256 13.86 15.85 -1.44
N TYR A 257 14.32 15.38 -2.59
CA TYR A 257 15.38 14.37 -2.62
C TYR A 257 16.65 14.87 -1.94
N GLY A 258 17.10 14.13 -0.94
CA GLY A 258 18.24 14.49 -0.09
C GLY A 258 17.88 15.26 1.21
N GLU A 259 16.63 15.70 1.39
CA GLU A 259 16.22 16.51 2.57
C GLU A 259 15.16 15.80 3.45
N GLY A 260 14.34 14.93 2.87
CA GLY A 260 13.32 14.18 3.59
C GLY A 260 11.94 14.20 2.94
N SER A 261 10.95 13.65 3.63
CA SER A 261 9.58 13.54 3.13
C SER A 261 8.55 13.89 4.20
N GLU A 262 7.39 14.35 3.77
CA GLU A 262 6.21 14.51 4.61
C GLU A 262 5.01 13.82 3.96
N PHE A 263 4.43 12.87 4.67
CA PHE A 263 3.23 12.16 4.28
C PHE A 263 2.05 12.70 5.06
N THR A 264 0.97 13.05 4.38
CA THR A 264 -0.21 13.68 4.98
C THR A 264 -1.46 12.89 4.67
N VAL A 265 -2.27 12.64 5.69
CA VAL A 265 -3.62 12.08 5.59
C VAL A 265 -4.60 13.14 6.06
N THR A 266 -5.61 13.44 5.24
CA THR A 266 -6.67 14.41 5.55
C THR A 266 -8.00 13.66 5.63
N PHE A 267 -8.74 13.87 6.73
CA PHE A 267 -10.08 13.31 6.98
C PHE A 267 -11.16 14.37 6.94
#